data_b37709cbde0738a4ec6de612b885428d
#
_entry.id   b37709cbde0738a4ec6de612b885428d
#
_cell.length_a   1.000
_cell.length_b   1.000
_cell.length_c   1.000
_cell.angle_alpha   90.00
_cell.angle_beta   90.00
_cell.angle_gamma   90.00
#
_symmetry.space_group_name_H-M   'P 1'
#
loop_
_entity.id
_entity.type
_entity.pdbx_description
1 polymer ?
#
loop_
_entity_poly.entity_id
_entity_poly.type
_entity_poly.pdbx_seq_one_letter_code
_entity_poly.pdbx_strand_id
1 'polypeptide(L)'
;MTFSKKAISLAGILLCCAVQLGAQVRQTREEYISRYMSIAVAHMERYGIPASITMAQGILESDCGNSLLSMRSNNHFGIKCKRNWTGEKVYHDDDAKGECFRSYPSVEASYQDHAEFLDSQPRYDSLFAYPSDDYKSWARGLKAAGYATAPDYAQRLVRVIEENQLYLLDRPDGMRLYATRYGLPRDPEEWFAEQSSVERTAEAGTAVDPDNYRVTINAHAGYNVYATNGVHYVTAKENDTFENIGRKFRISPRNLRKFNDLKDKQAQPVPGETVYIERKKKRWTGNSRHHIARRGETAYSVGQSYAIRTRSIEKLNKLKPGEELEQGRQIRIK
;
A
#
# COMPACT_ATOMS: atom_id res chain seq x y z
N MET A 1 79.26 -0.06 -40.17
CA MET A 1 77.86 0.47 -40.26
C MET A 1 76.90 -0.60 -39.83
N THR A 2 76.50 -0.61 -38.58
CA THR A 2 75.63 -1.63 -38.03
C THR A 2 74.42 -0.95 -37.38
N PHE A 3 73.26 -1.11 -37.98
CA PHE A 3 71.99 -0.57 -37.44
C PHE A 3 71.43 -1.56 -36.43
N SER A 4 71.33 -1.13 -35.18
CA SER A 4 70.68 -1.84 -34.12
C SER A 4 69.18 -1.62 -34.20
N LYS A 5 68.40 -2.72 -34.36
CA LYS A 5 66.91 -2.71 -34.26
C LYS A 5 66.53 -2.86 -32.79
N LYS A 6 65.92 -1.83 -32.21
CA LYS A 6 65.26 -1.90 -30.90
C LYS A 6 63.90 -2.56 -31.11
N ALA A 7 63.67 -3.69 -30.45
CA ALA A 7 62.38 -4.33 -30.33
C ALA A 7 61.54 -3.64 -29.26
N ILE A 8 60.42 -3.07 -29.59
CA ILE A 8 59.40 -2.53 -28.68
C ILE A 8 58.51 -3.68 -28.26
N SER A 9 58.63 -4.09 -27.00
CA SER A 9 57.74 -5.07 -26.38
C SER A 9 56.43 -4.39 -26.02
N LEU A 10 55.34 -4.76 -26.71
CA LEU A 10 53.96 -4.32 -26.39
C LEU A 10 53.41 -5.27 -25.32
N ALA A 11 53.53 -4.85 -24.04
CA ALA A 11 52.84 -5.57 -22.95
C ALA A 11 51.38 -5.22 -22.97
N GLY A 12 50.55 -6.14 -23.48
CA GLY A 12 49.09 -6.03 -23.44
C GLY A 12 48.58 -6.17 -22.03
N ILE A 13 48.07 -5.07 -21.48
CA ILE A 13 47.32 -5.08 -20.21
C ILE A 13 45.97 -5.69 -20.50
N LEU A 14 45.80 -6.97 -20.16
CA LEU A 14 44.47 -7.64 -20.14
C LEU A 14 43.72 -7.06 -18.91
N LEU A 15 42.85 -6.08 -19.16
CA LEU A 15 41.92 -5.57 -18.17
C LEU A 15 40.82 -6.62 -17.96
N CYS A 16 41.01 -7.47 -16.95
CA CYS A 16 40.03 -8.47 -16.54
C CYS A 16 38.87 -7.73 -15.88
N CYS A 17 37.82 -7.39 -16.64
CA CYS A 17 36.55 -6.95 -16.08
C CYS A 17 35.97 -8.12 -15.28
N ALA A 18 36.27 -8.20 -14.00
CA ALA A 18 35.53 -9.02 -13.06
C ALA A 18 34.11 -8.45 -12.97
N VAL A 19 33.19 -9.05 -13.72
CA VAL A 19 31.76 -8.86 -13.49
C VAL A 19 31.49 -9.40 -12.09
N GLN A 20 31.44 -8.54 -11.11
CA GLN A 20 30.91 -8.90 -9.79
C GLN A 20 29.40 -9.20 -10.04
N LEU A 21 29.05 -10.48 -10.15
CA LEU A 21 27.70 -10.90 -9.89
C LEU A 21 27.43 -10.55 -8.43
N GLY A 22 26.84 -9.40 -8.20
CA GLY A 22 26.27 -9.05 -6.89
C GLY A 22 25.23 -10.12 -6.56
N ALA A 23 25.54 -11.01 -5.61
CA ALA A 23 24.54 -11.86 -5.02
C ALA A 23 23.46 -10.91 -4.47
N GLN A 24 22.26 -10.97 -5.04
CA GLN A 24 21.15 -10.17 -4.58
C GLN A 24 20.91 -10.54 -3.11
N VAL A 25 21.15 -9.59 -2.20
CA VAL A 25 21.00 -9.82 -0.77
C VAL A 25 19.52 -10.08 -0.52
N ARG A 26 19.19 -11.27 0.00
CA ARG A 26 17.80 -11.62 0.34
C ARG A 26 17.31 -10.70 1.46
N GLN A 27 16.14 -10.11 1.26
CA GLN A 27 15.47 -9.30 2.27
C GLN A 27 15.12 -10.17 3.49
N THR A 28 15.51 -9.74 4.68
CA THR A 28 15.12 -10.43 5.91
C THR A 28 13.65 -10.17 6.24
N ARG A 29 13.10 -10.91 7.20
CA ARG A 29 11.73 -10.73 7.65
C ARG A 29 11.56 -9.38 8.36
N GLU A 30 12.54 -8.99 9.15
CA GLU A 30 12.57 -7.71 9.86
C GLU A 30 12.60 -6.54 8.88
N GLU A 31 13.44 -6.60 7.85
CA GLU A 31 13.49 -5.59 6.79
C GLU A 31 12.17 -5.52 6.01
N TYR A 32 11.55 -6.66 5.73
CA TYR A 32 10.25 -6.72 5.07
C TYR A 32 9.15 -6.06 5.91
N ILE A 33 9.05 -6.43 7.18
CA ILE A 33 8.06 -5.87 8.09
C ILE A 33 8.26 -4.36 8.21
N SER A 34 9.46 -3.97 8.48
CA SER A 34 9.89 -2.61 8.63
C SER A 34 9.51 -1.76 7.39
N ARG A 35 9.72 -2.28 6.18
CA ARG A 35 9.43 -1.60 4.91
C ARG A 35 7.93 -1.43 4.64
N TYR A 36 7.10 -2.39 5.02
CA TYR A 36 5.71 -2.43 4.58
C TYR A 36 4.67 -2.30 5.69
N MET A 37 5.07 -2.25 6.97
CA MET A 37 4.12 -2.16 8.10
C MET A 37 3.24 -0.91 8.04
N SER A 38 3.78 0.23 7.58
CA SER A 38 3.01 1.48 7.48
C SER A 38 1.87 1.36 6.46
N ILE A 39 2.11 0.65 5.34
CA ILE A 39 1.09 0.39 4.33
C ILE A 39 0.02 -0.54 4.89
N ALA A 40 0.42 -1.59 5.62
CA ALA A 40 -0.51 -2.52 6.25
C ALA A 40 -1.40 -1.83 7.29
N VAL A 41 -0.83 -0.94 8.13
CA VAL A 41 -1.60 -0.16 9.11
C VAL A 41 -2.56 0.83 8.41
N ALA A 42 -2.10 1.55 7.39
CA ALA A 42 -2.96 2.44 6.62
C ALA A 42 -4.13 1.69 5.93
N HIS A 43 -3.87 0.44 5.47
CA HIS A 43 -4.93 -0.40 4.90
C HIS A 43 -5.88 -0.95 5.98
N MET A 44 -5.39 -1.25 7.17
CA MET A 44 -6.27 -1.60 8.31
C MET A 44 -7.23 -0.46 8.64
N GLU A 45 -6.72 0.76 8.75
CA GLU A 45 -7.55 1.93 9.00
C GLU A 45 -8.59 2.16 7.90
N ARG A 46 -8.20 1.92 6.66
CA ARG A 46 -9.05 2.16 5.50
C ARG A 46 -10.04 1.04 5.21
N TYR A 47 -9.61 -0.21 5.28
CA TYR A 47 -10.40 -1.38 4.86
C TYR A 47 -10.85 -2.25 6.04
N GLY A 48 -10.32 -2.04 7.26
CA GLY A 48 -10.61 -2.85 8.46
C GLY A 48 -9.99 -4.25 8.43
N ILE A 49 -9.06 -4.50 7.52
CA ILE A 49 -8.27 -5.75 7.49
C ILE A 49 -7.15 -5.60 8.50
N PRO A 50 -6.97 -6.53 9.47
CA PRO A 50 -5.87 -6.43 10.44
C PRO A 50 -4.51 -6.22 9.75
N ALA A 51 -3.72 -5.26 10.23
CA ALA A 51 -2.39 -5.01 9.71
C ALA A 51 -1.50 -6.24 9.88
N SER A 52 -1.66 -6.97 11.00
CA SER A 52 -0.98 -8.23 11.26
C SER A 52 -1.30 -9.31 10.22
N ILE A 53 -2.54 -9.43 9.78
CA ILE A 53 -2.97 -10.36 8.73
C ILE A 53 -2.32 -9.98 7.40
N THR A 54 -2.41 -8.71 7.00
CA THR A 54 -1.82 -8.22 5.74
C THR A 54 -0.31 -8.49 5.71
N MET A 55 0.41 -8.18 6.81
CA MET A 55 1.84 -8.44 6.91
C MET A 55 2.17 -9.93 6.86
N ALA A 56 1.44 -10.77 7.60
CA ALA A 56 1.68 -12.21 7.61
C ALA A 56 1.43 -12.85 6.24
N GLN A 57 0.40 -12.42 5.52
CA GLN A 57 0.15 -12.86 4.14
C GLN A 57 1.29 -12.43 3.22
N GLY A 58 1.71 -11.17 3.24
CA GLY A 58 2.82 -10.71 2.43
C GLY A 58 4.12 -11.49 2.68
N ILE A 59 4.44 -11.78 3.94
CA ILE A 59 5.59 -12.60 4.33
C ILE A 59 5.48 -14.02 3.75
N LEU A 60 4.34 -14.68 3.92
CA LEU A 60 4.15 -16.08 3.51
C LEU A 60 4.08 -16.25 1.99
N GLU A 61 3.31 -15.41 1.31
CA GLU A 61 3.03 -15.53 -0.13
C GLU A 61 4.22 -15.08 -1.00
N SER A 62 5.05 -14.14 -0.50
CA SER A 62 6.17 -13.60 -1.26
C SER A 62 7.54 -14.08 -0.80
N ASP A 63 7.63 -14.88 0.28
CA ASP A 63 8.91 -15.18 0.93
C ASP A 63 9.65 -13.88 1.31
N CYS A 64 8.96 -12.97 1.98
CA CYS A 64 9.47 -11.62 2.29
C CYS A 64 9.91 -10.83 1.04
N GLY A 65 9.19 -10.95 -0.07
CA GLY A 65 9.54 -10.32 -1.34
C GLY A 65 10.66 -11.02 -2.12
N ASN A 66 11.18 -12.16 -1.65
CA ASN A 66 12.29 -12.87 -2.28
C ASN A 66 11.85 -13.97 -3.27
N SER A 67 10.56 -14.27 -3.39
CA SER A 67 10.08 -15.26 -4.35
C SER A 67 10.28 -14.78 -5.79
N LEU A 68 10.49 -15.70 -6.72
CA LEU A 68 10.65 -15.34 -8.14
C LEU A 68 9.43 -14.59 -8.68
N LEU A 69 8.24 -14.93 -8.21
CA LEU A 69 7.01 -14.26 -8.60
C LEU A 69 7.02 -12.80 -8.10
N SER A 70 7.27 -12.58 -6.81
CA SER A 70 7.28 -11.23 -6.23
C SER A 70 8.35 -10.33 -6.84
N MET A 71 9.56 -10.86 -7.06
CA MET A 71 10.66 -10.11 -7.68
C MET A 71 10.38 -9.69 -9.13
N ARG A 72 9.62 -10.49 -9.88
CA ARG A 72 9.34 -10.22 -11.31
C ARG A 72 8.09 -9.39 -11.54
N SER A 73 7.17 -9.37 -10.58
CA SER A 73 5.83 -8.81 -10.77
C SER A 73 5.38 -7.88 -9.66
N ASN A 74 6.19 -7.65 -8.63
CA ASN A 74 5.79 -6.95 -7.41
C ASN A 74 4.53 -7.55 -6.74
N ASN A 75 4.17 -8.80 -7.09
CA ASN A 75 2.98 -9.47 -6.56
C ASN A 75 3.32 -10.19 -5.26
N HIS A 76 3.09 -9.52 -4.14
CA HIS A 76 3.44 -10.01 -2.81
C HIS A 76 2.36 -10.89 -2.17
N PHE A 77 1.22 -11.08 -2.83
CA PHE A 77 0.08 -11.85 -2.30
C PHE A 77 -0.36 -12.99 -3.21
N GLY A 78 0.39 -13.28 -4.27
CA GLY A 78 0.07 -14.37 -5.18
C GLY A 78 -1.29 -14.21 -5.87
N ILE A 79 -1.75 -12.98 -6.13
CA ILE A 79 -3.07 -12.77 -6.73
C ILE A 79 -3.05 -13.18 -8.19
N LYS A 80 -3.85 -14.22 -8.52
CA LYS A 80 -4.00 -14.76 -9.87
C LYS A 80 -4.87 -13.83 -10.73
N CYS A 81 -4.61 -13.83 -12.05
CA CYS A 81 -5.48 -13.12 -12.99
C CYS A 81 -6.90 -13.70 -12.95
N LYS A 82 -7.90 -12.82 -13.05
CA LYS A 82 -9.28 -13.20 -13.36
C LYS A 82 -9.67 -12.67 -14.73
N ARG A 83 -10.83 -13.10 -15.27
CA ARG A 83 -11.30 -12.69 -16.61
C ARG A 83 -11.37 -11.18 -16.81
N ASN A 84 -11.58 -10.42 -15.75
CA ASN A 84 -11.68 -8.96 -15.76
C ASN A 84 -10.38 -8.23 -15.44
N TRP A 85 -9.24 -8.94 -15.30
CA TRP A 85 -7.94 -8.30 -15.09
C TRP A 85 -7.41 -7.75 -16.41
N THR A 86 -7.23 -6.43 -16.48
CA THR A 86 -6.74 -5.71 -17.66
C THR A 86 -5.32 -5.17 -17.50
N GLY A 87 -4.73 -5.31 -16.29
CA GLY A 87 -3.35 -4.90 -16.01
C GLY A 87 -2.32 -5.90 -16.54
N GLU A 88 -1.04 -5.61 -16.28
CA GLU A 88 0.10 -6.44 -16.65
C GLU A 88 0.00 -7.84 -16.03
N LYS A 89 0.61 -8.81 -16.68
CA LYS A 89 0.53 -10.24 -16.36
C LYS A 89 1.90 -10.88 -16.34
N VAL A 90 2.09 -11.82 -15.43
CA VAL A 90 3.23 -12.72 -15.42
C VAL A 90 2.73 -14.16 -15.33
N TYR A 91 3.45 -15.08 -15.95
CA TYR A 91 3.12 -16.51 -15.90
C TYR A 91 4.14 -17.23 -15.04
N HIS A 92 3.66 -18.02 -14.10
CA HIS A 92 4.47 -18.77 -13.15
C HIS A 92 3.83 -20.12 -12.85
N ASP A 93 4.65 -21.14 -12.62
CA ASP A 93 4.18 -22.46 -12.18
C ASP A 93 3.93 -22.44 -10.69
N ASP A 94 2.69 -22.74 -10.26
CA ASP A 94 2.25 -22.80 -8.87
C ASP A 94 1.42 -24.08 -8.67
N ASP A 95 0.14 -24.01 -8.36
CA ASP A 95 -0.75 -25.18 -8.27
C ASP A 95 -0.89 -25.91 -9.62
N ALA A 96 -0.79 -25.16 -10.71
CA ALA A 96 -0.75 -25.65 -12.07
C ALA A 96 0.37 -25.00 -12.88
N LYS A 97 0.74 -25.64 -14.00
CA LYS A 97 1.78 -25.13 -14.87
C LYS A 97 1.30 -23.90 -15.66
N GLY A 98 2.10 -22.84 -15.68
CA GLY A 98 1.83 -21.63 -16.47
C GLY A 98 0.63 -20.82 -16.01
N GLU A 99 0.35 -20.77 -14.71
CA GLU A 99 -0.74 -19.95 -14.18
C GLU A 99 -0.48 -18.46 -14.35
N CYS A 100 -1.56 -17.71 -14.59
CA CYS A 100 -1.50 -16.25 -14.75
C CYS A 100 -1.61 -15.54 -13.42
N PHE A 101 -0.61 -14.72 -13.09
CA PHE A 101 -0.59 -13.84 -11.94
C PHE A 101 -0.60 -12.38 -12.37
N ARG A 102 -1.20 -11.52 -11.53
CA ARG A 102 -1.16 -10.07 -11.73
C ARG A 102 0.25 -9.56 -11.56
N SER A 103 0.63 -8.58 -12.38
CA SER A 103 1.88 -7.86 -12.25
C SER A 103 1.59 -6.40 -11.92
N TYR A 104 2.36 -5.82 -11.01
CA TYR A 104 2.13 -4.46 -10.49
C TYR A 104 3.33 -3.57 -10.74
N PRO A 105 3.11 -2.26 -10.91
CA PRO A 105 4.19 -1.29 -11.08
C PRO A 105 5.05 -1.11 -9.82
N SER A 106 4.48 -1.43 -8.64
CA SER A 106 5.19 -1.37 -7.36
C SER A 106 4.60 -2.34 -6.35
N VAL A 107 5.31 -2.57 -5.25
CA VAL A 107 4.83 -3.41 -4.14
C VAL A 107 3.61 -2.80 -3.46
N GLU A 108 3.57 -1.47 -3.31
CA GLU A 108 2.44 -0.73 -2.75
C GLU A 108 1.16 -0.96 -3.57
N ALA A 109 1.29 -1.03 -4.90
CA ALA A 109 0.16 -1.35 -5.78
C ALA A 109 -0.36 -2.78 -5.56
N SER A 110 0.53 -3.72 -5.23
CA SER A 110 0.15 -5.08 -4.83
C SER A 110 -0.60 -5.11 -3.50
N TYR A 111 -0.13 -4.35 -2.51
CA TYR A 111 -0.81 -4.19 -1.22
C TYR A 111 -2.19 -3.57 -1.38
N GLN A 112 -2.29 -2.53 -2.20
CA GLN A 112 -3.57 -1.87 -2.49
C GLN A 112 -4.55 -2.84 -3.16
N ASP A 113 -4.12 -3.57 -4.18
CA ASP A 113 -4.98 -4.53 -4.89
C ASP A 113 -5.37 -5.71 -3.99
N HIS A 114 -4.49 -6.14 -3.08
CA HIS A 114 -4.81 -7.16 -2.08
C HIS A 114 -5.93 -6.71 -1.13
N ALA A 115 -5.84 -5.49 -0.60
CA ALA A 115 -6.88 -4.94 0.26
C ALA A 115 -8.22 -4.82 -0.50
N GLU A 116 -8.21 -4.27 -1.72
CA GLU A 116 -9.39 -4.18 -2.59
C GLU A 116 -9.92 -5.57 -2.98
N PHE A 117 -9.04 -6.55 -3.17
CA PHE A 117 -9.44 -7.93 -3.48
C PHE A 117 -10.21 -8.57 -2.32
N LEU A 118 -9.79 -8.38 -1.09
CA LEU A 118 -10.53 -8.88 0.08
C LEU A 118 -11.84 -8.11 0.29
N ASP A 119 -11.82 -6.79 0.16
CA ASP A 119 -12.98 -5.92 0.36
C ASP A 119 -14.08 -6.12 -0.71
N SER A 120 -13.70 -6.49 -1.94
CA SER A 120 -14.63 -6.57 -3.08
C SER A 120 -15.25 -7.94 -3.34
N GLN A 121 -14.76 -9.00 -2.69
CA GLN A 121 -15.23 -10.36 -2.98
C GLN A 121 -16.23 -10.84 -1.92
N PRO A 122 -17.49 -11.18 -2.29
CA PRO A 122 -18.54 -11.56 -1.34
C PRO A 122 -18.17 -12.73 -0.40
N ARG A 123 -17.28 -13.62 -0.85
CA ARG A 123 -16.81 -14.74 -0.02
C ARG A 123 -16.02 -14.32 1.21
N TYR A 124 -15.52 -13.08 1.25
CA TYR A 124 -14.79 -12.51 2.38
C TYR A 124 -15.62 -11.57 3.25
N ASP A 125 -16.86 -11.24 2.87
CA ASP A 125 -17.71 -10.29 3.59
C ASP A 125 -17.85 -10.65 5.08
N SER A 126 -17.95 -11.94 5.41
CA SER A 126 -18.07 -12.42 6.79
C SER A 126 -16.83 -12.12 7.66
N LEU A 127 -15.66 -11.88 7.05
CA LEU A 127 -14.44 -11.56 7.79
C LEU A 127 -14.54 -10.19 8.46
N PHE A 128 -15.22 -9.26 7.82
CA PHE A 128 -15.38 -7.89 8.29
C PHE A 128 -16.34 -7.76 9.49
N ALA A 129 -16.98 -8.86 9.89
CA ALA A 129 -17.73 -8.95 11.15
C ALA A 129 -16.81 -9.17 12.36
N TYR A 130 -15.56 -9.62 12.16
CA TYR A 130 -14.60 -9.78 13.23
C TYR A 130 -13.94 -8.43 13.60
N PRO A 131 -13.61 -8.21 14.88
CA PRO A 131 -12.76 -7.08 15.27
C PRO A 131 -11.44 -7.08 14.51
N SER A 132 -10.89 -5.90 14.21
CA SER A 132 -9.60 -5.76 13.51
C SER A 132 -8.39 -6.24 14.33
N ASP A 133 -8.54 -6.46 15.63
CA ASP A 133 -7.53 -7.03 16.52
C ASP A 133 -7.71 -8.54 16.76
N ASP A 134 -8.78 -9.17 16.21
CA ASP A 134 -8.97 -10.62 16.26
C ASP A 134 -8.38 -11.34 15.04
N TYR A 135 -7.05 -11.22 14.89
CA TYR A 135 -6.32 -11.86 13.80
C TYR A 135 -6.52 -13.39 13.74
N LYS A 136 -6.85 -14.05 14.89
CA LYS A 136 -7.07 -15.50 14.91
C LYS A 136 -8.37 -15.89 14.19
N SER A 137 -9.44 -15.16 14.40
CA SER A 137 -10.70 -15.34 13.65
C SER A 137 -10.54 -14.96 12.18
N TRP A 138 -9.81 -13.89 11.90
CA TRP A 138 -9.46 -13.51 10.53
C TRP A 138 -8.70 -14.62 9.80
N ALA A 139 -7.64 -15.19 10.41
CA ALA A 139 -6.86 -16.26 9.80
C ALA A 139 -7.71 -17.52 9.50
N ARG A 140 -8.59 -17.93 10.44
CA ARG A 140 -9.52 -19.04 10.23
C ARG A 140 -10.54 -18.73 9.14
N GLY A 141 -11.08 -17.53 9.15
CA GLY A 141 -12.05 -17.09 8.17
C GLY A 141 -11.47 -17.02 6.75
N LEU A 142 -10.25 -16.51 6.58
CA LEU A 142 -9.55 -16.52 5.29
C LEU A 142 -9.40 -17.94 4.74
N LYS A 143 -9.00 -18.89 5.59
CA LYS A 143 -8.92 -20.31 5.19
C LYS A 143 -10.29 -20.87 4.82
N ALA A 144 -11.31 -20.62 5.62
CA ALA A 144 -12.68 -21.07 5.36
C ALA A 144 -13.26 -20.45 4.06
N ALA A 145 -12.94 -19.19 3.77
CA ALA A 145 -13.33 -18.51 2.53
C ALA A 145 -12.50 -18.94 1.30
N GLY A 146 -11.54 -19.87 1.47
CA GLY A 146 -10.75 -20.43 0.38
C GLY A 146 -9.71 -19.47 -0.20
N TYR A 147 -9.07 -18.65 0.66
CA TYR A 147 -7.95 -17.81 0.23
C TYR A 147 -6.75 -18.67 -0.23
N ALA A 148 -6.45 -19.73 0.52
CA ALA A 148 -5.41 -20.69 0.19
C ALA A 148 -5.89 -22.13 0.30
N THR A 149 -5.29 -23.02 -0.50
CA THR A 149 -5.60 -24.46 -0.53
C THR A 149 -5.00 -25.21 0.66
N ALA A 150 -3.81 -24.79 1.13
CA ALA A 150 -3.08 -25.45 2.22
C ALA A 150 -3.93 -25.65 3.49
N PRO A 151 -4.03 -26.88 4.05
CA PRO A 151 -4.90 -27.17 5.19
C PRO A 151 -4.47 -26.42 6.46
N ASP A 152 -3.19 -26.14 6.62
CA ASP A 152 -2.58 -25.48 7.77
C ASP A 152 -2.41 -23.96 7.60
N TYR A 153 -3.05 -23.36 6.57
CA TYR A 153 -2.86 -21.94 6.23
C TYR A 153 -3.13 -21.01 7.42
N ALA A 154 -4.24 -21.22 8.12
CA ALA A 154 -4.60 -20.38 9.27
C ALA A 154 -3.54 -20.47 10.39
N GLN A 155 -3.04 -21.68 10.67
CA GLN A 155 -2.00 -21.89 11.68
C GLN A 155 -0.68 -21.25 11.27
N ARG A 156 -0.33 -21.29 9.99
CA ARG A 156 0.88 -20.62 9.47
C ARG A 156 0.77 -19.10 9.61
N LEU A 157 -0.38 -18.50 9.28
CA LEU A 157 -0.62 -17.07 9.49
C LEU A 157 -0.47 -16.69 10.97
N VAL A 158 -1.18 -17.39 11.86
CA VAL A 158 -1.12 -17.14 13.31
C VAL A 158 0.31 -17.27 13.83
N ARG A 159 1.05 -18.28 13.40
CA ARG A 159 2.46 -18.46 13.79
C ARG A 159 3.32 -17.28 13.37
N VAL A 160 3.22 -16.83 12.12
CA VAL A 160 3.99 -15.67 11.64
C VAL A 160 3.63 -14.41 12.43
N ILE A 161 2.35 -14.20 12.74
CA ILE A 161 1.89 -13.06 13.53
C ILE A 161 2.47 -13.11 14.95
N GLU A 162 2.42 -14.26 15.61
CA GLU A 162 2.87 -14.43 17.00
C GLU A 162 4.41 -14.38 17.12
N GLU A 163 5.14 -15.08 16.23
CA GLU A 163 6.61 -15.08 16.21
C GLU A 163 7.20 -13.68 16.02
N ASN A 164 6.55 -12.84 15.22
CA ASN A 164 7.01 -11.48 14.92
C ASN A 164 6.21 -10.40 15.67
N GLN A 165 5.34 -10.79 16.59
CA GLN A 165 4.49 -9.87 17.38
C GLN A 165 3.71 -8.87 16.51
N LEU A 166 3.32 -9.25 15.29
CA LEU A 166 2.64 -8.37 14.34
C LEU A 166 1.29 -7.88 14.86
N TYR A 167 0.67 -8.60 15.82
CA TYR A 167 -0.56 -8.19 16.51
C TYR A 167 -0.43 -6.83 17.21
N LEU A 168 0.79 -6.35 17.47
CA LEU A 168 1.01 -5.01 17.98
C LEU A 168 0.55 -3.94 16.97
N LEU A 169 0.67 -4.22 15.66
CA LEU A 169 0.28 -3.31 14.59
C LEU A 169 -1.23 -3.08 14.51
N ASP A 170 -2.03 -4.01 15.05
CA ASP A 170 -3.50 -3.92 15.04
C ASP A 170 -4.06 -2.95 16.10
N ARG A 171 -3.19 -2.40 16.95
CA ARG A 171 -3.56 -1.46 18.01
C ARG A 171 -3.56 -0.01 17.50
N PRO A 172 -4.31 0.89 18.14
CA PRO A 172 -4.36 2.30 17.75
C PRO A 172 -3.00 3.01 17.69
N ASP A 173 -2.05 2.58 18.51
CA ASP A 173 -0.68 3.08 18.55
C ASP A 173 0.35 2.05 18.04
N GLY A 174 -0.13 1.10 17.23
CA GLY A 174 0.59 -0.12 16.86
C GLY A 174 1.94 0.11 16.24
N MET A 175 2.06 1.03 15.29
CA MET A 175 3.35 1.37 14.66
C MET A 175 4.38 1.85 15.68
N ARG A 176 3.98 2.74 16.58
CA ARG A 176 4.86 3.25 17.64
C ARG A 176 5.29 2.16 18.60
N LEU A 177 4.37 1.29 19.00
CA LEU A 177 4.66 0.14 19.87
C LEU A 177 5.64 -0.81 19.20
N TYR A 178 5.39 -1.15 17.92
CA TYR A 178 6.24 -2.04 17.14
C TYR A 178 7.65 -1.43 16.96
N ALA A 179 7.74 -0.19 16.52
CA ALA A 179 9.00 0.52 16.35
C ALA A 179 9.80 0.60 17.65
N THR A 180 9.16 0.94 18.77
CA THR A 180 9.83 0.97 20.09
C THR A 180 10.34 -0.42 20.51
N ARG A 181 9.57 -1.48 20.24
CA ARG A 181 9.91 -2.85 20.61
C ARG A 181 11.13 -3.37 19.86
N TYR A 182 11.25 -3.02 18.58
CA TYR A 182 12.30 -3.54 17.69
C TYR A 182 13.42 -2.53 17.41
N GLY A 183 13.42 -1.39 18.13
CA GLY A 183 14.48 -0.37 17.97
C GLY A 183 14.47 0.29 16.59
N LEU A 184 13.34 0.30 15.92
CA LEU A 184 13.20 0.96 14.62
C LEU A 184 13.08 2.47 14.80
N PRO A 185 13.44 3.30 13.79
CA PRO A 185 13.22 4.74 13.82
C PRO A 185 11.75 5.05 14.14
N ARG A 186 11.52 6.02 15.02
CA ARG A 186 10.16 6.37 15.48
C ARG A 186 9.35 7.09 14.43
N ASP A 187 10.03 7.75 13.50
CA ASP A 187 9.42 8.45 12.39
C ASP A 187 9.49 7.57 11.11
N PRO A 188 8.36 7.10 10.59
CA PRO A 188 8.33 6.41 9.32
C PRO A 188 8.96 7.21 8.17
N GLU A 189 8.95 8.56 8.25
CA GLU A 189 9.54 9.43 7.23
C GLU A 189 11.08 9.42 7.25
N GLU A 190 11.72 9.37 8.41
CA GLU A 190 13.19 9.22 8.50
C GLU A 190 13.63 7.90 7.86
N TRP A 191 12.83 6.87 8.02
CA TRP A 191 13.11 5.55 7.51
C TRP A 191 12.96 5.46 5.98
N PHE A 192 11.91 6.09 5.41
CA PHE A 192 11.74 6.22 3.96
C PHE A 192 12.80 7.16 3.34
N ALA A 193 13.24 8.19 4.05
CA ALA A 193 14.29 9.10 3.60
C ALA A 193 15.66 8.39 3.48
N GLU A 194 15.98 7.51 4.40
CA GLU A 194 17.23 6.76 4.39
C GLU A 194 17.26 5.70 3.28
N GLN A 195 16.15 4.97 3.07
CA GLN A 195 16.04 4.00 1.97
C GLN A 195 16.00 4.67 0.60
N SER A 196 15.28 5.78 0.43
CA SER A 196 15.25 6.52 -0.83
C SER A 196 16.60 7.19 -1.18
N SER A 197 17.50 7.36 -0.23
CA SER A 197 18.88 7.80 -0.49
C SER A 197 19.75 6.67 -1.05
N VAL A 198 19.52 5.43 -0.64
CA VAL A 198 20.23 4.24 -1.15
C VAL A 198 19.74 3.85 -2.55
N GLU A 199 18.44 3.95 -2.81
CA GLU A 199 17.85 3.64 -4.14
C GLU A 199 18.21 4.72 -5.19
N ARG A 200 18.33 5.99 -4.82
CA ARG A 200 18.75 7.07 -5.74
C ARG A 200 20.14 6.93 -6.32
N THR A 201 21.01 6.15 -5.70
CA THR A 201 22.35 5.85 -6.25
C THR A 201 22.35 4.68 -7.24
N ALA A 202 21.26 3.91 -7.34
CA ALA A 202 21.14 2.74 -8.22
C ALA A 202 20.34 2.99 -9.52
N GLU A 203 19.53 4.05 -9.60
CA GLU A 203 18.59 4.28 -10.73
C GLU A 203 18.86 5.55 -11.56
N ALA A 204 20.10 5.84 -11.87
CA ALA A 204 20.40 6.81 -12.93
C ALA A 204 20.31 6.12 -14.30
N GLY A 205 19.10 5.96 -14.86
CA GLY A 205 18.97 5.63 -16.27
C GLY A 205 17.84 4.74 -16.75
N THR A 206 16.56 5.05 -16.49
CA THR A 206 15.46 4.54 -17.31
C THR A 206 14.38 5.60 -17.53
N ALA A 207 14.02 5.80 -18.80
CA ALA A 207 13.01 6.77 -19.22
C ALA A 207 11.61 6.34 -18.72
N VAL A 208 10.87 7.29 -18.15
CA VAL A 208 9.53 7.11 -17.58
C VAL A 208 8.50 7.15 -18.71
N ASP A 209 7.60 6.15 -18.76
CA ASP A 209 6.44 6.11 -19.67
C ASP A 209 5.37 7.11 -19.21
N PRO A 210 4.95 8.08 -20.06
CA PRO A 210 4.00 9.13 -19.68
C PRO A 210 2.57 8.65 -19.46
N ASP A 211 2.15 7.50 -19.97
CA ASP A 211 0.76 7.04 -19.91
C ASP A 211 0.44 6.17 -18.68
N ASN A 212 1.45 5.83 -17.88
CA ASN A 212 1.30 4.98 -16.69
C ASN A 212 1.68 5.70 -15.39
N TYR A 213 1.44 7.00 -15.34
CA TYR A 213 1.88 7.89 -14.28
C TYR A 213 1.00 7.76 -13.03
N ARG A 214 1.29 6.79 -12.15
CA ARG A 214 0.95 6.89 -10.73
C ARG A 214 2.04 7.71 -10.07
N VAL A 215 1.77 9.01 -9.97
CA VAL A 215 2.67 9.94 -9.34
C VAL A 215 2.78 9.61 -7.87
N THR A 216 3.82 8.87 -7.48
CA THR A 216 4.52 9.24 -6.27
C THR A 216 5.31 10.49 -6.66
N ILE A 217 4.70 11.66 -6.60
CA ILE A 217 5.44 12.91 -6.68
C ILE A 217 6.26 12.91 -5.41
N ASN A 218 7.54 12.58 -5.52
CA ASN A 218 8.51 12.75 -4.47
C ASN A 218 8.30 14.12 -3.83
N ALA A 219 7.92 14.10 -2.53
CA ALA A 219 7.95 15.21 -1.60
C ALA A 219 7.76 16.60 -2.23
N HIS A 220 6.57 16.93 -2.73
CA HIS A 220 6.27 18.32 -3.03
C HIS A 220 6.13 19.08 -1.72
N ALA A 221 7.08 19.94 -1.42
CA ALA A 221 7.11 20.78 -0.20
C ALA A 221 7.06 19.98 1.13
N GLY A 222 7.66 18.79 1.17
CA GLY A 222 7.73 17.95 2.36
C GLY A 222 6.52 17.05 2.59
N TYR A 223 5.67 16.81 1.59
CA TYR A 223 4.58 15.83 1.65
C TYR A 223 4.72 14.77 0.57
N ASN A 224 4.43 13.53 0.92
CA ASN A 224 4.12 12.51 -0.08
C ASN A 224 2.70 12.76 -0.60
N VAL A 225 2.54 12.80 -1.92
CA VAL A 225 1.25 12.97 -2.56
C VAL A 225 0.76 11.61 -3.04
N TYR A 226 -0.40 11.21 -2.54
CA TYR A 226 -1.07 9.96 -2.88
C TYR A 226 -2.27 10.23 -3.79
N ALA A 227 -2.82 9.20 -4.41
CA ALA A 227 -4.04 9.30 -5.18
C ALA A 227 -5.04 8.19 -4.83
N THR A 228 -6.30 8.56 -4.64
CA THR A 228 -7.44 7.64 -4.49
C THR A 228 -8.54 8.06 -5.45
N ASN A 229 -9.10 7.12 -6.20
CA ASN A 229 -10.10 7.41 -7.21
C ASN A 229 -9.61 8.44 -8.26
N GLY A 230 -8.28 8.51 -8.49
CA GLY A 230 -7.63 9.51 -9.32
C GLY A 230 -7.76 10.95 -8.76
N VAL A 231 -7.86 11.09 -7.44
CA VAL A 231 -7.87 12.39 -6.72
C VAL A 231 -6.69 12.41 -5.77
N HIS A 232 -5.85 13.45 -5.89
CA HIS A 232 -4.65 13.57 -5.07
C HIS A 232 -4.95 14.02 -3.65
N TYR A 233 -4.19 13.46 -2.70
CA TYR A 233 -4.26 13.81 -1.29
C TYR A 233 -2.89 13.72 -0.62
N VAL A 234 -2.79 14.30 0.55
CA VAL A 234 -1.65 14.19 1.47
C VAL A 234 -2.13 13.75 2.84
N THR A 235 -1.25 13.17 3.64
CA THR A 235 -1.52 12.91 5.04
C THR A 235 -1.11 14.13 5.87
N ALA A 236 -1.99 14.61 6.71
CA ALA A 236 -1.72 15.74 7.60
C ALA A 236 -0.65 15.36 8.63
N LYS A 237 0.30 16.26 8.86
CA LYS A 237 1.36 16.13 9.85
C LYS A 237 1.03 16.85 11.14
N GLU A 238 1.83 16.65 12.17
CA GLU A 238 1.77 17.48 13.37
C GLU A 238 1.91 18.97 13.02
N ASN A 239 1.08 19.79 13.63
CA ASN A 239 0.99 21.24 13.40
C ASN A 239 0.55 21.66 11.99
N ASP A 240 -0.01 20.75 11.19
CA ASP A 240 -0.59 21.13 9.92
C ASP A 240 -1.89 21.92 10.10
N THR A 241 -2.04 22.92 9.24
CA THR A 241 -3.26 23.69 9.08
C THR A 241 -3.63 23.76 7.61
N PHE A 242 -4.91 24.00 7.28
CA PHE A 242 -5.29 24.22 5.89
C PHE A 242 -4.60 25.45 5.28
N GLU A 243 -4.15 26.37 6.11
CA GLU A 243 -3.38 27.56 5.73
C GLU A 243 -1.97 27.19 5.26
N ASN A 244 -1.24 26.34 6.04
CA ASN A 244 0.13 25.98 5.68
C ASN A 244 0.16 24.95 4.55
N ILE A 245 -0.73 23.95 4.54
CA ILE A 245 -0.89 23.00 3.44
C ILE A 245 -1.26 23.77 2.15
N GLY A 246 -2.23 24.69 2.26
CA GLY A 246 -2.69 25.49 1.13
C GLY A 246 -1.59 26.35 0.50
N ARG A 247 -0.70 26.93 1.33
CA ARG A 247 0.47 27.67 0.85
C ARG A 247 1.43 26.78 0.07
N LYS A 248 1.69 25.59 0.58
CA LYS A 248 2.62 24.63 -0.05
C LYS A 248 2.11 24.11 -1.39
N PHE A 249 0.81 23.86 -1.52
CA PHE A 249 0.19 23.36 -2.74
C PHE A 249 -0.44 24.45 -3.63
N ARG A 250 -0.32 25.73 -3.25
CA ARG A 250 -0.93 26.88 -3.94
C ARG A 250 -2.46 26.76 -4.05
N ILE A 251 -3.10 26.23 -3.02
CA ILE A 251 -4.54 26.04 -2.92
C ILE A 251 -5.07 26.90 -1.77
N SER A 252 -6.15 27.64 -1.99
CA SER A 252 -6.73 28.42 -0.90
C SER A 252 -7.27 27.50 0.22
N PRO A 253 -7.13 27.87 1.51
CA PRO A 253 -7.67 27.09 2.63
C PRO A 253 -9.17 26.80 2.50
N ARG A 254 -9.93 27.76 1.93
CA ARG A 254 -11.35 27.58 1.60
C ARG A 254 -11.58 26.42 0.62
N ASN A 255 -10.73 26.30 -0.39
CA ASN A 255 -10.84 25.20 -1.38
C ASN A 255 -10.43 23.87 -0.76
N LEU A 256 -9.38 23.83 0.05
CA LEU A 256 -9.00 22.61 0.77
C LEU A 256 -10.15 22.12 1.65
N ARG A 257 -10.76 22.98 2.47
CA ARG A 257 -11.94 22.60 3.27
C ARG A 257 -13.09 22.09 2.38
N LYS A 258 -13.33 22.71 1.24
CA LYS A 258 -14.35 22.30 0.27
C LYS A 258 -14.03 20.96 -0.37
N PHE A 259 -12.76 20.67 -0.67
CA PHE A 259 -12.32 19.41 -1.26
C PHE A 259 -12.50 18.25 -0.26
N ASN A 260 -12.39 18.55 1.03
CA ASN A 260 -12.57 17.63 2.15
C ASN A 260 -13.99 17.61 2.73
N ASP A 261 -14.97 18.25 2.06
CA ASP A 261 -16.38 18.33 2.46
C ASP A 261 -16.60 18.94 3.87
N LEU A 262 -15.66 19.73 4.35
CA LEU A 262 -15.76 20.39 5.65
C LEU A 262 -16.65 21.64 5.57
N LYS A 263 -17.67 21.72 6.42
CA LYS A 263 -18.60 22.84 6.52
C LYS A 263 -18.09 23.92 7.48
N ASP A 264 -17.40 23.49 8.53
CA ASP A 264 -16.82 24.38 9.52
C ASP A 264 -15.60 25.11 8.94
N LYS A 265 -15.65 26.43 9.00
CA LYS A 265 -14.57 27.30 8.52
C LYS A 265 -13.35 27.30 9.47
N GLN A 266 -13.53 26.90 10.71
CA GLN A 266 -12.47 26.80 11.72
C GLN A 266 -11.84 25.40 11.77
N ALA A 267 -12.46 24.39 11.12
CA ALA A 267 -11.92 23.06 11.07
C ALA A 267 -10.47 23.06 10.56
N GLN A 268 -9.62 22.30 11.22
CA GLN A 268 -8.23 22.05 10.84
C GLN A 268 -8.01 20.55 10.70
N PRO A 269 -7.05 20.11 9.88
CA PRO A 269 -6.75 18.70 9.74
C PRO A 269 -6.14 18.15 11.03
N VAL A 270 -6.48 16.91 11.36
CA VAL A 270 -5.87 16.17 12.48
C VAL A 270 -4.64 15.44 11.95
N PRO A 271 -3.53 15.34 12.70
CA PRO A 271 -2.37 14.55 12.31
C PRO A 271 -2.77 13.13 11.93
N GLY A 272 -2.28 12.63 10.78
CA GLY A 272 -2.65 11.34 10.19
C GLY A 272 -3.89 11.39 9.29
N GLU A 273 -4.67 12.47 9.28
CA GLU A 273 -5.87 12.58 8.46
C GLU A 273 -5.54 12.75 6.97
N THR A 274 -6.35 12.11 6.10
CA THR A 274 -6.29 12.31 4.64
C THR A 274 -6.82 13.69 4.27
N VAL A 275 -5.96 14.52 3.69
CA VAL A 275 -6.30 15.84 3.18
C VAL A 275 -6.26 15.85 1.66
N TYR A 276 -7.43 15.83 1.02
CA TYR A 276 -7.52 15.94 -0.43
C TYR A 276 -7.11 17.34 -0.90
N ILE A 277 -6.14 17.38 -1.81
CA ILE A 277 -5.65 18.60 -2.46
C ILE A 277 -6.34 18.87 -3.81
N GLU A 278 -7.27 17.98 -4.18
CA GLU A 278 -8.13 18.10 -5.34
C GLU A 278 -9.58 17.79 -4.98
N ARG A 279 -10.48 18.17 -5.90
CA ARG A 279 -11.91 17.96 -5.67
C ARG A 279 -12.30 16.50 -5.81
N LYS A 280 -12.86 15.88 -4.77
CA LYS A 280 -13.39 14.53 -4.77
C LYS A 280 -14.43 14.30 -5.87
N LYS A 281 -14.50 13.08 -6.39
CA LYS A 281 -15.44 12.68 -7.45
C LYS A 281 -16.86 12.51 -6.93
N LYS A 282 -17.80 12.32 -7.83
CA LYS A 282 -19.20 12.03 -7.49
C LYS A 282 -19.47 10.55 -7.24
N ARG A 283 -18.62 9.66 -7.79
CA ARG A 283 -18.76 8.20 -7.74
C ARG A 283 -17.38 7.54 -7.72
N TRP A 284 -17.35 6.32 -7.25
CA TRP A 284 -16.21 5.44 -7.36
C TRP A 284 -15.97 5.02 -8.82
N THR A 285 -14.73 4.99 -9.27
CA THR A 285 -14.35 4.55 -10.62
C THR A 285 -13.78 3.14 -10.66
N GLY A 286 -13.45 2.55 -9.50
CA GLY A 286 -12.98 1.17 -9.39
C GLY A 286 -14.10 0.14 -9.58
N ASN A 287 -13.79 -1.13 -9.31
CA ASN A 287 -14.65 -2.26 -9.61
C ASN A 287 -15.85 -2.42 -8.65
N SER A 288 -15.66 -2.11 -7.37
CA SER A 288 -16.71 -2.25 -6.35
C SER A 288 -17.86 -1.29 -6.58
N ARG A 289 -19.10 -1.79 -6.40
CA ARG A 289 -20.32 -0.97 -6.47
C ARG A 289 -20.81 -0.53 -5.09
N HIS A 290 -20.42 -1.26 -4.06
CA HIS A 290 -20.89 -1.07 -2.69
C HIS A 290 -19.69 -1.10 -1.73
N HIS A 291 -19.83 -0.38 -0.65
CA HIS A 291 -19.02 -0.44 0.55
C HIS A 291 -19.88 -1.07 1.67
N ILE A 292 -19.29 -1.96 2.45
CA ILE A 292 -19.96 -2.51 3.64
C ILE A 292 -19.64 -1.62 4.83
N ALA A 293 -20.66 -0.99 5.38
CA ALA A 293 -20.48 -0.03 6.46
C ALA A 293 -19.96 -0.71 7.73
N ARG A 294 -19.01 -0.06 8.39
CA ARG A 294 -18.43 -0.46 9.67
C ARG A 294 -19.07 0.32 10.79
N ARG A 295 -18.90 -0.17 12.01
CA ARG A 295 -19.37 0.53 13.21
C ARG A 295 -18.77 1.93 13.31
N GLY A 296 -19.59 2.93 13.52
CA GLY A 296 -19.17 4.34 13.66
C GLY A 296 -18.92 5.06 12.34
N GLU A 297 -19.08 4.40 11.19
CA GLU A 297 -18.93 5.07 9.90
C GLU A 297 -20.12 5.98 9.56
N THR A 298 -19.83 6.99 8.76
CA THR A 298 -20.80 7.94 8.22
C THR A 298 -20.58 8.09 6.71
N ALA A 299 -21.51 8.76 6.01
CA ALA A 299 -21.28 9.12 4.60
C ALA A 299 -20.01 9.97 4.41
N TYR A 300 -19.57 10.70 5.44
CA TYR A 300 -18.32 11.46 5.40
C TYR A 300 -17.10 10.53 5.39
N SER A 301 -16.99 9.59 6.36
CA SER A 301 -15.85 8.68 6.45
C SER A 301 -15.74 7.80 5.20
N VAL A 302 -16.85 7.24 4.71
CA VAL A 302 -16.87 6.51 3.43
C VAL A 302 -16.44 7.42 2.28
N GLY A 303 -16.88 8.68 2.25
CA GLY A 303 -16.49 9.66 1.25
C GLY A 303 -14.99 10.01 1.29
N GLN A 304 -14.39 10.02 2.47
CA GLN A 304 -12.95 10.18 2.65
C GLN A 304 -12.19 8.95 2.13
N SER A 305 -12.61 7.74 2.46
CA SER A 305 -11.96 6.50 2.03
C SER A 305 -11.92 6.31 0.50
N TYR A 306 -12.97 6.74 -0.21
CA TYR A 306 -13.13 6.53 -1.66
C TYR A 306 -12.91 7.79 -2.52
N ALA A 307 -12.47 8.88 -1.96
CA ALA A 307 -12.40 10.18 -2.64
C ALA A 307 -13.72 10.56 -3.33
N ILE A 308 -14.85 10.27 -2.68
CA ILE A 308 -16.20 10.60 -3.14
C ILE A 308 -16.76 11.72 -2.26
N ARG A 309 -17.47 12.67 -2.88
CA ARG A 309 -18.14 13.75 -2.13
C ARG A 309 -19.18 13.15 -1.19
N THR A 310 -19.15 13.52 0.08
CA THR A 310 -20.10 13.10 1.12
C THR A 310 -21.55 13.22 0.65
N ARG A 311 -21.91 14.38 0.07
CA ARG A 311 -23.26 14.62 -0.49
C ARG A 311 -23.66 13.64 -1.60
N SER A 312 -22.67 13.08 -2.33
CA SER A 312 -22.97 12.08 -3.38
C SER A 312 -23.33 10.73 -2.76
N ILE A 313 -22.63 10.31 -1.72
CA ILE A 313 -22.94 9.10 -0.95
C ILE A 313 -24.30 9.23 -0.27
N GLU A 314 -24.56 10.36 0.40
CA GLU A 314 -25.85 10.65 1.02
C GLU A 314 -27.00 10.51 0.02
N LYS A 315 -26.86 11.12 -1.17
CA LYS A 315 -27.89 11.03 -2.23
C LYS A 315 -28.08 9.62 -2.79
N LEU A 316 -26.98 8.91 -3.06
CA LEU A 316 -27.03 7.55 -3.61
C LEU A 316 -27.73 6.58 -2.67
N ASN A 317 -27.63 6.81 -1.35
CA ASN A 317 -28.10 5.90 -0.32
C ASN A 317 -29.29 6.44 0.48
N LYS A 318 -29.82 7.63 0.12
CA LYS A 318 -30.92 8.31 0.83
C LYS A 318 -30.64 8.52 2.33
N LEU A 319 -29.37 8.84 2.66
CA LEU A 319 -28.90 9.08 4.03
C LEU A 319 -29.16 10.54 4.42
N LYS A 320 -29.41 10.75 5.71
CA LYS A 320 -29.42 12.09 6.30
C LYS A 320 -27.99 12.59 6.51
N PRO A 321 -27.72 13.90 6.44
CA PRO A 321 -26.40 14.45 6.75
C PRO A 321 -25.93 14.08 8.16
N GLY A 322 -24.76 13.44 8.27
CA GLY A 322 -24.18 13.04 9.56
C GLY A 322 -24.78 11.77 10.16
N GLU A 323 -25.65 11.07 9.44
CA GLU A 323 -26.22 9.78 9.87
C GLU A 323 -25.09 8.75 10.06
N GLU A 324 -25.04 8.13 11.24
CA GLU A 324 -24.18 6.97 11.48
C GLU A 324 -24.75 5.76 10.76
N LEU A 325 -23.86 5.03 10.08
CA LEU A 325 -24.25 3.87 9.28
C LEU A 325 -24.34 2.63 10.16
N GLU A 326 -25.40 1.84 9.96
CA GLU A 326 -25.50 0.54 10.61
C GLU A 326 -24.40 -0.39 10.10
N GLN A 327 -23.71 -1.06 11.02
CA GLN A 327 -22.68 -2.05 10.68
C GLN A 327 -23.24 -3.13 9.76
N GLY A 328 -22.55 -3.44 8.67
CA GLY A 328 -22.95 -4.43 7.67
C GLY A 328 -23.88 -3.87 6.59
N ARG A 329 -24.36 -2.63 6.69
CA ARG A 329 -25.19 -2.01 5.66
C ARG A 329 -24.39 -1.81 4.36
N GLN A 330 -24.98 -2.21 3.22
CA GLN A 330 -24.39 -1.97 1.91
C GLN A 330 -24.59 -0.52 1.47
N ILE A 331 -23.54 0.23 1.30
CA ILE A 331 -23.52 1.63 0.88
C ILE A 331 -23.08 1.71 -0.58
N ARG A 332 -23.95 2.19 -1.45
CA ARG A 332 -23.63 2.40 -2.87
C ARG A 332 -22.60 3.51 -3.01
N ILE A 333 -21.52 3.21 -3.76
CA ILE A 333 -20.42 4.15 -4.03
C ILE A 333 -20.26 4.42 -5.54
N LYS A 334 -20.95 3.65 -6.38
CA LYS A 334 -20.89 3.75 -7.85
C LYS A 334 -22.24 4.00 -8.50
#